data_bd1573163ea94d09a16b99689fe17072
#
_entry.id   bd1573163ea94d09a16b99689fe17072
#
_cell.length_a   1.000
_cell.length_b   1.000
_cell.length_c   1.000
_cell.angle_alpha   90.00
_cell.angle_beta   90.00
_cell.angle_gamma   90.00
#
_symmetry.space_group_name_H-M   'P 1'
#
loop_
_entity.id
_entity.type
_entity.pdbx_description
1 polymer ?
#
loop_
_entity_poly.entity_id
_entity_poly.type
_entity_poly.pdbx_seq_one_letter_code
_entity_poly.pdbx_strand_id
1 'polypeptide(L)'
;IGILFMKSWLNMSQSGKSSVCLFQKSCGILIMRFKSKRSKNMTDLSPLQKARYQYAPKLPKMLRNGISEISVLEGEETTSVADQEKIKALFPNTYGKKEITFQKGQNTSVAKKQVVGVILSGGQAPGGHNVVCGLYDALKATNPENVLYGFKKGPSGLLEDDYLIFDDAYIDQYRNTGGFDIIGSGRTKLETEEQFAVAAEVCKKHGITAIVIIGGDDSNTNAAVLAEYFAAHDAGVQVIGCPKTIDGDLKNEDIECSFGFDTATKTYSEVIGNIERDANSAKKYWHFVKVMGRSASHVALECALQTQPNVCLISEEVAEKKMSLSQIADYIADSVEARAAKGMNFGVAIIPEGVVEFVPEFSALIAEINELLAGSKAEAFNALPNWKEKYAFIEKGLSQEAMSVFAILPEGIQQQLFLERDPHGNVQVSLIESEKLFSAIVKAKLEERKAAGTYKGKFNALHHFFGYEGRCAFPSNFDADYCYSLGYNAFMLIQYGYNGYLSKVSNLSKSADEWVAGGMPITKMMNIERRHGEDKPVIRKALVELDGKPFKFFEAHREQWAKETCYTYPGAIQYYGPAEVCDLTTRTLALEKGE
;
A
#
# COMPACT_ATOMS: atom_id res chain seq x y z
N ILE A 1 32.75 28.44 35.03
CA ILE A 1 31.38 27.84 35.13
C ILE A 1 31.27 26.59 34.26
N GLY A 2 31.88 26.54 33.07
CA GLY A 2 31.81 25.37 32.16
C GLY A 2 32.58 24.13 32.62
N ILE A 3 33.66 24.25 33.38
CA ILE A 3 34.56 23.15 33.77
C ILE A 3 34.06 22.43 35.04
N LEU A 4 33.34 23.07 35.92
CA LEU A 4 32.73 22.45 37.11
C LEU A 4 31.52 21.55 36.72
N PHE A 5 30.80 21.89 35.67
CA PHE A 5 29.67 21.06 35.18
C PHE A 5 30.13 19.75 34.53
N MET A 6 31.28 19.73 33.88
CA MET A 6 31.83 18.51 33.25
C MET A 6 32.29 17.46 34.29
N LYS A 7 32.76 17.85 35.45
CA LYS A 7 33.19 16.90 36.53
C LYS A 7 32.03 16.25 37.27
N SER A 8 30.91 16.95 37.42
CA SER A 8 29.68 16.37 37.98
C SER A 8 29.04 15.35 37.04
N TRP A 9 29.25 15.52 35.75
CA TRP A 9 28.66 14.67 34.70
C TRP A 9 29.34 13.31 34.54
N LEU A 10 30.65 13.23 34.73
CA LEU A 10 31.41 11.98 34.65
C LEU A 10 31.07 10.98 35.79
N ASN A 11 30.59 11.44 36.94
CA ASN A 11 30.19 10.58 38.05
C ASN A 11 28.76 10.02 37.94
N MET A 12 27.88 10.62 37.10
CA MET A 12 26.51 10.13 36.89
C MET A 12 26.41 9.04 35.83
N SER A 13 27.42 8.89 34.96
CA SER A 13 27.41 7.90 33.86
C SER A 13 27.63 6.45 34.31
N GLN A 14 27.94 6.22 35.58
CA GLN A 14 28.18 4.87 36.12
C GLN A 14 26.93 4.18 36.71
N SER A 15 25.78 4.86 36.84
CA SER A 15 24.60 4.31 37.52
C SER A 15 23.51 3.73 36.60
N GLY A 16 23.70 3.68 35.28
CA GLY A 16 22.82 2.93 34.37
C GLY A 16 21.35 3.39 34.27
N LYS A 17 21.00 4.59 34.75
CA LYS A 17 19.63 5.15 34.64
C LYS A 17 19.55 6.19 33.55
N SER A 18 18.58 6.07 32.66
CA SER A 18 18.26 7.08 31.65
C SER A 18 17.78 8.35 32.34
N SER A 19 18.45 9.47 32.09
CA SER A 19 18.01 10.77 32.59
C SER A 19 17.71 11.67 31.39
N VAL A 20 16.52 12.22 31.33
CA VAL A 20 16.12 13.25 30.36
C VAL A 20 16.48 14.59 30.96
N CYS A 21 17.35 15.34 30.31
CA CYS A 21 17.67 16.72 30.69
C CYS A 21 17.01 17.67 29.69
N LEU A 22 16.06 18.45 30.14
CA LEU A 22 15.43 19.52 29.36
C LEU A 22 16.28 20.80 29.45
N PHE A 23 16.79 21.24 28.31
CA PHE A 23 17.41 22.56 28.19
C PHE A 23 16.48 23.49 27.41
N GLN A 24 15.99 24.52 28.06
CA GLN A 24 15.22 25.57 27.41
C GLN A 24 16.18 26.67 26.95
N LYS A 25 16.36 26.82 25.65
CA LYS A 25 16.90 28.02 25.03
C LYS A 25 15.81 28.73 24.24
N SER A 26 15.85 30.03 24.25
CA SER A 26 14.89 30.96 23.67
C SER A 26 14.73 30.84 22.14
N CYS A 27 14.30 29.72 21.65
CA CYS A 27 13.74 29.40 20.31
C CYS A 27 13.76 27.89 20.13
N GLY A 28 12.71 27.22 20.55
CA GLY A 28 12.47 25.80 20.28
C GLY A 28 12.98 24.83 21.36
N ILE A 29 12.19 23.84 21.66
CA ILE A 29 12.57 22.72 22.54
C ILE A 29 13.47 21.78 21.74
N LEU A 30 14.77 21.75 22.06
CA LEU A 30 15.69 20.76 21.52
C LEU A 30 15.61 19.49 22.38
N ILE A 31 14.92 18.47 21.92
CA ILE A 31 14.91 17.15 22.57
C ILE A 31 16.22 16.44 22.21
N MET A 32 17.22 16.50 23.06
CA MET A 32 18.40 15.65 22.94
C MET A 32 18.09 14.28 23.56
N ARG A 33 17.86 13.27 22.74
CA ARG A 33 17.81 11.87 23.18
C ARG A 33 19.22 11.36 23.44
N PHE A 34 19.53 11.05 24.69
CA PHE A 34 20.75 10.34 25.03
C PHE A 34 20.60 8.85 24.74
N LYS A 35 21.59 8.28 24.03
CA LYS A 35 21.65 6.87 23.68
C LYS A 35 21.59 6.00 24.94
N SER A 36 20.50 5.28 25.15
CA SER A 36 20.46 4.15 26.07
C SER A 36 21.42 3.06 25.56
N LYS A 37 22.04 2.30 26.46
CA LYS A 37 22.87 1.14 26.09
C LYS A 37 21.99 0.14 25.35
N ARG A 38 22.15 0.05 24.02
CA ARG A 38 21.46 -0.89 23.15
C ARG A 38 21.77 -2.33 23.56
N SER A 39 20.78 -3.21 23.46
CA SER A 39 20.92 -4.64 23.74
C SER A 39 22.03 -5.25 22.86
N LYS A 40 22.66 -6.32 23.36
CA LYS A 40 23.83 -6.98 22.76
C LYS A 40 23.64 -7.55 21.35
N ASN A 41 22.43 -7.53 20.80
CA ASN A 41 22.10 -8.13 19.48
C ASN A 41 22.23 -7.18 18.28
N MET A 42 22.72 -5.95 18.45
CA MET A 42 22.90 -4.98 17.34
C MET A 42 24.28 -5.04 16.66
N THR A 43 25.09 -6.07 16.92
CA THR A 43 26.44 -6.18 16.35
C THR A 43 26.46 -6.50 14.85
N ASP A 44 25.37 -7.09 14.32
CA ASP A 44 25.33 -7.63 12.94
C ASP A 44 24.62 -6.72 11.92
N LEU A 45 24.21 -5.51 12.32
CA LEU A 45 23.57 -4.57 11.40
C LEU A 45 24.57 -3.96 10.43
N SER A 46 24.18 -3.86 9.14
CA SER A 46 24.98 -3.15 8.14
C SER A 46 25.19 -1.67 8.52
N PRO A 47 26.26 -1.03 8.02
CA PRO A 47 26.49 0.39 8.26
C PRO A 47 25.30 1.28 7.80
N LEU A 48 24.69 0.94 6.66
CA LEU A 48 23.54 1.65 6.12
C LEU A 48 22.32 1.52 7.04
N GLN A 49 22.05 0.32 7.54
CA GLN A 49 20.95 0.10 8.49
C GLN A 49 21.17 0.88 9.80
N LYS A 50 22.40 0.91 10.32
CA LYS A 50 22.76 1.73 11.48
C LYS A 50 22.54 3.21 11.25
N ALA A 51 22.89 3.70 10.06
CA ALA A 51 22.65 5.08 9.66
C ALA A 51 21.15 5.35 9.55
N ARG A 52 20.39 4.41 8.96
CA ARG A 52 18.94 4.52 8.80
C ARG A 52 18.19 4.65 10.13
N TYR A 53 18.61 3.94 11.18
CA TYR A 53 18.04 4.12 12.52
C TYR A 53 18.22 5.53 13.09
N GLN A 54 19.17 6.32 12.57
CA GLN A 54 19.43 7.68 13.03
C GLN A 54 18.59 8.73 12.26
N TYR A 55 17.94 8.32 11.17
CA TYR A 55 17.05 9.22 10.47
C TYR A 55 15.90 9.65 11.39
N ALA A 56 15.71 10.97 11.51
CA ALA A 56 14.61 11.56 12.27
C ALA A 56 13.49 11.94 11.29
N PRO A 57 12.37 11.18 11.25
CA PRO A 57 11.26 11.52 10.39
C PRO A 57 10.73 12.92 10.66
N LYS A 58 10.41 13.64 9.60
CA LYS A 58 9.87 14.99 9.65
C LYS A 58 8.37 14.93 9.97
N LEU A 59 7.87 15.95 10.62
CA LEU A 59 6.46 16.16 10.90
C LEU A 59 5.96 17.42 10.24
N PRO A 60 4.68 17.50 9.87
CA PRO A 60 4.02 18.76 9.57
C PRO A 60 4.30 19.79 10.67
N LYS A 61 4.58 21.02 10.28
CA LYS A 61 4.92 22.09 11.23
C LYS A 61 3.90 22.20 12.37
N MET A 62 2.63 21.98 12.07
CA MET A 62 1.54 22.07 13.03
C MET A 62 1.66 21.01 14.13
N LEU A 63 2.01 19.78 13.79
CA LEU A 63 2.12 18.66 14.75
C LEU A 63 3.33 18.77 15.69
N ARG A 64 4.25 19.68 15.43
CA ARG A 64 5.41 19.95 16.32
C ARG A 64 5.05 20.82 17.53
N ASN A 65 3.88 21.43 17.51
CA ASN A 65 3.39 22.22 18.63
C ASN A 65 2.85 21.30 19.71
N GLY A 66 2.84 21.77 20.96
CA GLY A 66 2.15 21.07 22.03
C GLY A 66 0.63 21.08 21.81
N ILE A 67 -0.07 20.10 22.38
CA ILE A 67 -1.51 19.95 22.23
C ILE A 67 -2.31 21.22 22.63
N SER A 68 -1.80 21.99 23.58
CA SER A 68 -2.39 23.25 24.03
C SER A 68 -2.34 24.37 22.98
N GLU A 69 -1.49 24.23 21.99
CA GLU A 69 -1.30 25.22 20.90
C GLU A 69 -1.97 24.79 19.58
N ILE A 70 -2.67 23.66 19.60
CA ILE A 70 -3.37 23.13 18.44
C ILE A 70 -4.88 23.27 18.67
N SER A 71 -5.61 23.71 17.66
CA SER A 71 -7.06 23.70 17.59
C SER A 71 -7.54 22.95 16.36
N VAL A 72 -8.82 22.63 16.33
CA VAL A 72 -9.46 21.96 15.20
C VAL A 72 -10.23 22.97 14.37
N LEU A 73 -10.02 22.96 13.06
CA LEU A 73 -10.88 23.60 12.08
C LEU A 73 -11.79 22.52 11.48
N GLU A 74 -13.09 22.66 11.71
CA GLU A 74 -14.09 21.80 11.08
C GLU A 74 -14.40 22.29 9.67
N GLY A 75 -14.42 21.34 8.74
CA GLY A 75 -14.88 21.53 7.37
C GLY A 75 -16.39 21.31 7.22
N GLU A 76 -16.79 20.96 6.01
CA GLU A 76 -18.18 20.64 5.70
C GLU A 76 -18.56 19.23 6.17
N GLU A 77 -19.86 18.98 6.32
CA GLU A 77 -20.39 17.63 6.53
C GLU A 77 -20.11 16.76 5.29
N THR A 78 -19.73 15.51 5.54
CA THR A 78 -19.36 14.59 4.47
C THR A 78 -20.52 13.67 4.08
N THR A 79 -20.49 13.21 2.84
CA THR A 79 -21.37 12.15 2.35
C THR A 79 -20.53 11.01 1.77
N SER A 80 -21.07 9.80 1.70
CA SER A 80 -20.39 8.68 1.04
C SER A 80 -20.27 8.93 -0.47
N VAL A 81 -19.26 8.28 -1.09
CA VAL A 81 -18.99 8.42 -2.52
C VAL A 81 -20.15 7.95 -3.41
N ALA A 82 -20.93 6.96 -2.92
CA ALA A 82 -22.18 6.49 -3.54
C ALA A 82 -23.09 5.86 -2.46
N ASP A 83 -24.29 5.43 -2.84
CA ASP A 83 -25.25 4.70 -2.00
C ASP A 83 -25.55 5.39 -0.66
N GLN A 84 -25.63 6.71 -0.65
CA GLN A 84 -25.66 7.56 0.55
C GLN A 84 -26.70 7.11 1.59
N GLU A 85 -27.94 6.84 1.18
CA GLU A 85 -29.00 6.43 2.10
C GLU A 85 -28.73 5.06 2.74
N LYS A 86 -28.17 4.11 1.97
CA LYS A 86 -27.80 2.79 2.47
C LYS A 86 -26.65 2.89 3.46
N ILE A 87 -25.60 3.65 3.11
CA ILE A 87 -24.43 3.84 3.99
C ILE A 87 -24.87 4.57 5.27
N LYS A 88 -25.67 5.62 5.17
CA LYS A 88 -26.22 6.33 6.34
C LYS A 88 -27.03 5.41 7.26
N ALA A 89 -27.82 4.51 6.70
CA ALA A 89 -28.60 3.54 7.47
C ALA A 89 -27.71 2.52 8.20
N LEU A 90 -26.57 2.13 7.62
CA LEU A 90 -25.60 1.20 8.21
C LEU A 90 -24.67 1.86 9.24
N PHE A 91 -24.46 3.18 9.14
CA PHE A 91 -23.51 3.92 9.97
C PHE A 91 -24.17 5.16 10.62
N PRO A 92 -25.30 5.00 11.35
CA PRO A 92 -26.05 6.15 11.89
C PRO A 92 -25.27 7.01 12.89
N ASN A 93 -24.23 6.47 13.56
CA ASN A 93 -23.44 7.19 14.55
C ASN A 93 -22.16 7.83 13.96
N THR A 94 -21.66 7.32 12.82
CA THR A 94 -20.40 7.76 12.23
C THR A 94 -20.54 8.41 10.85
N TYR A 95 -21.69 8.32 10.21
CA TYR A 95 -21.99 8.98 8.92
C TYR A 95 -22.22 10.49 9.08
N GLY A 96 -21.88 11.25 8.05
CA GLY A 96 -22.17 12.69 7.98
C GLY A 96 -21.30 13.56 8.88
N LYS A 97 -20.26 12.97 9.50
CA LYS A 97 -19.31 13.77 10.28
C LYS A 97 -18.51 14.71 9.37
N LYS A 98 -18.03 15.80 9.96
CA LYS A 98 -17.22 16.80 9.24
C LYS A 98 -15.79 16.35 9.06
N GLU A 99 -15.18 16.76 7.96
CA GLU A 99 -13.72 16.75 7.89
C GLU A 99 -13.11 17.68 8.91
N ILE A 100 -11.88 17.39 9.32
CA ILE A 100 -11.15 18.26 10.24
C ILE A 100 -9.73 18.50 9.78
N THR A 101 -9.23 19.68 10.13
CA THR A 101 -7.82 20.07 9.93
C THR A 101 -7.27 20.63 11.24
N PHE A 102 -6.06 20.24 11.60
CA PHE A 102 -5.38 20.82 12.74
C PHE A 102 -4.73 22.15 12.35
N GLN A 103 -4.96 23.17 13.17
CA GLN A 103 -4.41 24.51 12.97
C GLN A 103 -3.87 25.08 14.29
N LYS A 104 -3.11 26.17 14.20
CA LYS A 104 -2.62 26.89 15.38
C LYS A 104 -3.81 27.50 16.12
N GLY A 105 -3.87 27.28 17.42
CA GLY A 105 -4.93 27.81 18.26
C GLY A 105 -4.65 27.52 19.73
N GLN A 106 -5.56 27.93 20.59
CA GLN A 106 -5.49 27.59 22.01
C GLN A 106 -6.47 26.46 22.28
N ASN A 107 -5.98 25.43 22.99
CA ASN A 107 -6.80 24.33 23.48
C ASN A 107 -6.68 24.25 24.99
N THR A 108 -7.81 24.39 25.65
CA THR A 108 -7.92 24.27 27.12
C THR A 108 -8.17 22.82 27.58
N SER A 109 -8.29 21.89 26.64
CA SER A 109 -8.49 20.47 26.97
C SER A 109 -7.29 19.91 27.71
N VAL A 110 -7.51 19.32 28.86
CA VAL A 110 -6.49 18.61 29.61
C VAL A 110 -6.20 17.29 28.87
N ALA A 111 -4.92 16.99 28.67
CA ALA A 111 -4.49 15.72 28.11
C ALA A 111 -4.96 14.56 29.02
N LYS A 112 -5.97 13.83 28.60
CA LYS A 112 -6.46 12.65 29.33
C LYS A 112 -5.47 11.51 29.11
N LYS A 113 -5.33 10.65 30.15
CA LYS A 113 -4.59 9.39 30.00
C LYS A 113 -5.27 8.54 28.93
N GLN A 114 -4.48 8.03 27.99
CA GLN A 114 -4.94 7.18 26.90
C GLN A 114 -4.26 5.80 26.99
N VAL A 115 -5.05 4.77 26.73
CA VAL A 115 -4.58 3.40 26.51
C VAL A 115 -5.03 3.03 25.10
N VAL A 116 -4.07 2.89 24.18
CA VAL A 116 -4.36 2.71 22.76
C VAL A 116 -3.92 1.32 22.31
N GLY A 117 -4.76 0.65 21.55
CA GLY A 117 -4.41 -0.56 20.80
C GLY A 117 -4.02 -0.23 19.36
N VAL A 118 -3.03 -0.91 18.81
CA VAL A 118 -2.67 -0.80 17.38
C VAL A 118 -2.69 -2.18 16.72
N ILE A 119 -3.22 -2.21 15.49
CA ILE A 119 -3.37 -3.41 14.67
C ILE A 119 -2.77 -3.15 13.29
N LEU A 120 -1.88 -4.04 12.83
CA LEU A 120 -1.40 -4.07 11.45
C LEU A 120 -2.23 -5.09 10.66
N SER A 121 -3.02 -4.63 9.69
CA SER A 121 -3.99 -5.46 8.98
C SER A 121 -3.72 -5.56 7.48
N GLY A 122 -3.86 -6.77 6.95
CA GLY A 122 -3.71 -7.06 5.53
C GLY A 122 -2.26 -7.29 5.09
N GLY A 123 -1.98 -7.09 3.80
CA GLY A 123 -0.64 -7.22 3.23
C GLY A 123 0.32 -6.17 3.78
N GLN A 124 1.59 -6.50 3.83
CA GLN A 124 2.63 -5.61 4.34
C GLN A 124 2.88 -4.44 3.37
N ALA A 125 3.36 -3.33 3.92
CA ALA A 125 3.80 -2.16 3.17
C ALA A 125 4.96 -1.46 3.90
N PRO A 126 5.90 -0.84 3.18
CA PRO A 126 6.97 -0.04 3.80
C PRO A 126 6.39 1.11 4.61
N GLY A 127 6.95 1.36 5.78
CA GLY A 127 6.53 2.47 6.65
C GLY A 127 5.54 2.10 7.75
N GLY A 128 4.99 0.88 7.80
CA GLY A 128 4.09 0.46 8.88
C GLY A 128 4.70 0.62 10.26
N HIS A 129 5.98 0.30 10.42
CA HIS A 129 6.72 0.53 11.66
C HIS A 129 6.80 2.01 12.03
N ASN A 130 6.94 2.90 11.02
CA ASN A 130 6.97 4.35 11.26
C ASN A 130 5.62 4.89 11.74
N VAL A 131 4.50 4.33 11.26
CA VAL A 131 3.16 4.69 11.79
C VAL A 131 3.07 4.32 13.28
N VAL A 132 3.50 3.12 13.66
CA VAL A 132 3.52 2.68 15.07
C VAL A 132 4.47 3.56 15.90
N CYS A 133 5.65 3.89 15.37
CA CYS A 133 6.61 4.77 16.05
C CYS A 133 6.06 6.19 16.25
N GLY A 134 5.40 6.76 15.22
CA GLY A 134 4.77 8.08 15.30
C GLY A 134 3.64 8.12 16.33
N LEU A 135 2.79 7.09 16.33
CA LEU A 135 1.73 6.91 17.33
C LEU A 135 2.30 6.81 18.75
N TYR A 136 3.34 5.97 18.95
CA TYR A 136 4.00 5.80 20.22
C TYR A 136 4.63 7.09 20.75
N ASP A 137 5.37 7.78 19.88
CA ASP A 137 6.05 9.02 20.27
C ASP A 137 5.05 10.13 20.62
N ALA A 138 3.95 10.25 19.88
CA ALA A 138 2.87 11.20 20.17
C ALA A 138 2.20 10.91 21.53
N LEU A 139 1.90 9.63 21.79
CA LEU A 139 1.37 9.16 23.08
C LEU A 139 2.30 9.57 24.23
N LYS A 140 3.58 9.24 24.13
CA LYS A 140 4.56 9.49 25.19
C LYS A 140 4.91 10.96 25.37
N ALA A 141 4.93 11.73 24.28
CA ALA A 141 5.15 13.17 24.34
C ALA A 141 3.99 13.92 25.02
N THR A 142 2.76 13.43 24.87
CA THR A 142 1.58 14.06 25.47
C THR A 142 1.43 13.70 26.95
N ASN A 143 1.57 12.42 27.28
CA ASN A 143 1.53 11.95 28.68
C ASN A 143 2.39 10.67 28.80
N PRO A 144 3.46 10.67 29.61
CA PRO A 144 4.31 9.49 29.81
C PRO A 144 3.56 8.25 30.35
N GLU A 145 2.41 8.45 31.01
CA GLU A 145 1.57 7.35 31.51
C GLU A 145 0.72 6.69 30.44
N ASN A 146 0.63 7.26 29.24
CA ASN A 146 -0.06 6.65 28.12
C ASN A 146 0.57 5.31 27.75
N VAL A 147 -0.27 4.35 27.35
CA VAL A 147 0.15 2.98 27.04
C VAL A 147 -0.25 2.64 25.61
N LEU A 148 0.65 1.98 24.88
CA LEU A 148 0.37 1.43 23.55
C LEU A 148 0.44 -0.10 23.60
N TYR A 149 -0.69 -0.75 23.28
CA TYR A 149 -0.82 -2.19 23.06
C TYR A 149 -0.63 -2.49 21.58
N GLY A 150 0.19 -3.47 21.25
CA GLY A 150 0.31 -4.00 19.90
C GLY A 150 -0.37 -5.36 19.80
N PHE A 151 -1.50 -5.46 19.13
CA PHE A 151 -2.18 -6.75 18.90
C PHE A 151 -1.47 -7.52 17.79
N LYS A 152 -1.06 -8.77 18.09
CA LYS A 152 -0.25 -9.57 17.19
C LYS A 152 -1.09 -10.22 16.10
N LYS A 153 -0.46 -10.48 14.94
CA LYS A 153 -1.07 -11.21 13.82
C LYS A 153 -2.34 -10.54 13.26
N GLY A 154 -2.43 -9.22 13.39
CA GLY A 154 -3.57 -8.47 12.88
C GLY A 154 -4.81 -8.51 13.77
N PRO A 155 -6.03 -8.42 13.20
CA PRO A 155 -7.25 -8.39 13.99
C PRO A 155 -7.50 -9.63 14.84
N SER A 156 -6.93 -10.80 14.49
CA SER A 156 -7.03 -12.00 15.32
C SER A 156 -6.42 -11.79 16.70
N GLY A 157 -5.35 -10.99 16.82
CA GLY A 157 -4.75 -10.70 18.12
C GLY A 157 -5.70 -9.96 19.07
N LEU A 158 -6.58 -9.12 18.54
CA LEU A 158 -7.63 -8.48 19.34
C LEU A 158 -8.67 -9.51 19.83
N LEU A 159 -9.06 -10.44 18.97
CA LEU A 159 -10.04 -11.48 19.33
C LEU A 159 -9.48 -12.54 20.27
N GLU A 160 -8.20 -12.87 20.14
CA GLU A 160 -7.50 -13.89 20.92
C GLU A 160 -6.85 -13.31 22.19
N ASP A 161 -6.93 -11.98 22.40
CA ASP A 161 -6.24 -11.27 23.48
C ASP A 161 -4.71 -11.50 23.48
N ASP A 162 -4.14 -11.65 22.26
CA ASP A 162 -2.69 -11.84 22.02
C ASP A 162 -2.04 -10.50 21.67
N TYR A 163 -1.30 -9.94 22.62
CA TYR A 163 -0.70 -8.61 22.50
C TYR A 163 0.69 -8.53 23.11
N LEU A 164 1.33 -7.41 22.90
CA LEU A 164 2.47 -6.92 23.67
C LEU A 164 2.24 -5.45 24.05
N ILE A 165 2.91 -5.00 25.09
CA ILE A 165 2.93 -3.58 25.46
C ILE A 165 4.26 -3.01 25.02
N PHE A 166 4.21 -1.92 24.26
CA PHE A 166 5.42 -1.28 23.75
C PHE A 166 6.14 -0.46 24.81
N ASP A 167 7.46 -0.56 24.80
CA ASP A 167 8.38 0.32 25.49
C ASP A 167 9.40 0.95 24.52
N ASP A 168 10.17 1.93 25.01
CA ASP A 168 11.16 2.64 24.18
C ASP A 168 12.18 1.67 23.55
N ALA A 169 12.63 0.67 24.33
CA ALA A 169 13.66 -0.26 23.88
C ALA A 169 13.17 -1.17 22.76
N TYR A 170 11.90 -1.55 22.79
CA TYR A 170 11.29 -2.34 21.74
C TYR A 170 11.03 -1.50 20.47
N ILE A 171 10.41 -0.32 20.62
CA ILE A 171 10.12 0.59 19.50
C ILE A 171 11.40 1.01 18.77
N ASP A 172 12.49 1.29 19.49
CA ASP A 172 13.75 1.74 18.90
C ASP A 172 14.38 0.70 17.93
N GLN A 173 14.02 -0.58 18.05
CA GLN A 173 14.49 -1.62 17.15
C GLN A 173 13.83 -1.57 15.77
N TYR A 174 12.67 -0.93 15.66
CA TYR A 174 11.87 -0.91 14.43
C TYR A 174 11.81 0.46 13.74
N ARG A 175 12.47 1.49 14.31
CA ARG A 175 12.47 2.83 13.70
C ARG A 175 13.06 2.80 12.29
N ASN A 176 12.30 3.35 11.33
CA ASN A 176 12.68 3.44 9.91
C ASN A 176 13.06 2.11 9.27
N THR A 177 12.46 1.01 9.73
CA THR A 177 12.61 -0.30 9.12
C THR A 177 11.38 -0.67 8.30
N GLY A 178 11.52 -1.59 7.37
CA GLY A 178 10.42 -2.06 6.54
C GLY A 178 9.71 -3.27 7.14
N GLY A 179 8.52 -3.56 6.64
CA GLY A 179 7.75 -4.72 7.04
C GLY A 179 6.72 -4.44 8.15
N PHE A 180 6.13 -5.52 8.67
CA PHE A 180 5.14 -5.50 9.74
C PHE A 180 5.51 -6.44 10.90
N ASP A 181 6.76 -6.88 10.97
CA ASP A 181 7.25 -7.86 11.93
C ASP A 181 7.32 -7.33 13.38
N ILE A 182 7.12 -6.04 13.59
CA ILE A 182 6.98 -5.46 14.95
C ILE A 182 5.88 -6.14 15.78
N ILE A 183 4.75 -6.52 15.17
CA ILE A 183 3.65 -7.28 15.77
C ILE A 183 3.04 -8.33 14.82
N GLY A 184 3.58 -8.43 13.61
CA GLY A 184 2.98 -9.21 12.54
C GLY A 184 1.69 -8.60 12.00
N SER A 185 1.17 -9.16 10.92
CA SER A 185 -0.11 -8.76 10.34
C SER A 185 -0.99 -9.97 10.05
N GLY A 186 -2.29 -9.75 9.88
CA GLY A 186 -3.25 -10.78 9.53
C GLY A 186 -4.38 -10.25 8.66
N ARG A 187 -5.14 -11.18 8.06
CA ARG A 187 -6.27 -10.88 7.18
C ARG A 187 -7.63 -11.25 7.77
N THR A 188 -7.66 -11.58 9.06
CA THR A 188 -8.91 -11.83 9.79
C THR A 188 -9.79 -10.61 9.68
N LYS A 189 -11.06 -10.81 9.31
CA LYS A 189 -12.09 -9.78 9.31
C LYS A 189 -12.96 -9.94 10.55
N LEU A 190 -13.37 -8.83 11.13
CA LEU A 190 -14.44 -8.82 12.12
C LEU A 190 -15.75 -8.63 11.34
N GLU A 191 -16.60 -9.63 11.34
CA GLU A 191 -17.83 -9.66 10.51
C GLU A 191 -19.07 -10.00 11.32
N THR A 192 -18.94 -10.56 12.52
CA THR A 192 -20.08 -11.00 13.34
C THR A 192 -20.22 -10.21 14.63
N GLU A 193 -21.44 -10.11 15.13
CA GLU A 193 -21.77 -9.47 16.41
C GLU A 193 -20.95 -10.06 17.57
N GLU A 194 -20.71 -11.37 17.57
CA GLU A 194 -19.92 -12.04 18.61
C GLU A 194 -18.47 -11.57 18.58
N GLN A 195 -17.89 -11.39 17.38
CA GLN A 195 -16.51 -10.89 17.24
C GLN A 195 -16.40 -9.44 17.73
N PHE A 196 -17.38 -8.60 17.42
CA PHE A 196 -17.40 -7.22 17.91
C PHE A 196 -17.57 -7.15 19.44
N ALA A 197 -18.42 -8.01 20.01
CA ALA A 197 -18.59 -8.11 21.46
C ALA A 197 -17.30 -8.55 22.14
N VAL A 198 -16.59 -9.56 21.61
CA VAL A 198 -15.27 -9.99 22.11
C VAL A 198 -14.27 -8.86 22.06
N ALA A 199 -14.21 -8.11 20.96
CA ALA A 199 -13.33 -6.95 20.82
C ALA A 199 -13.62 -5.88 21.87
N ALA A 200 -14.90 -5.60 22.15
CA ALA A 200 -15.32 -4.65 23.19
C ALA A 200 -14.93 -5.13 24.61
N GLU A 201 -15.09 -6.43 24.89
CA GLU A 201 -14.69 -7.02 26.18
C GLU A 201 -13.17 -6.96 26.40
N VAL A 202 -12.37 -7.24 25.38
CA VAL A 202 -10.90 -7.13 25.45
C VAL A 202 -10.50 -5.67 25.69
N CYS A 203 -11.12 -4.71 25.00
CA CYS A 203 -10.89 -3.30 25.22
C CYS A 203 -11.22 -2.90 26.66
N LYS A 204 -12.37 -3.31 27.16
CA LYS A 204 -12.81 -3.07 28.54
C LYS A 204 -11.86 -3.68 29.58
N LYS A 205 -11.43 -4.93 29.36
CA LYS A 205 -10.50 -5.67 30.23
C LYS A 205 -9.19 -4.92 30.44
N HIS A 206 -8.64 -4.33 29.36
CA HIS A 206 -7.36 -3.62 29.39
C HIS A 206 -7.49 -2.10 29.56
N GLY A 207 -8.72 -1.58 29.66
CA GLY A 207 -8.99 -0.15 29.75
C GLY A 207 -8.59 0.60 28.47
N ILE A 208 -8.66 -0.04 27.32
CA ILE A 208 -8.34 0.55 26.01
C ILE A 208 -9.38 1.61 25.67
N THR A 209 -8.92 2.82 25.38
CA THR A 209 -9.73 3.99 25.04
C THR A 209 -9.81 4.22 23.53
N ALA A 210 -8.89 3.65 22.77
CA ALA A 210 -8.90 3.76 21.31
C ALA A 210 -8.15 2.59 20.64
N ILE A 211 -8.55 2.28 19.41
CA ILE A 211 -7.85 1.34 18.53
C ILE A 211 -7.43 2.08 17.26
N VAL A 212 -6.18 1.89 16.82
CA VAL A 212 -5.66 2.35 15.53
C VAL A 212 -5.50 1.14 14.62
N ILE A 213 -6.21 1.14 13.49
CA ILE A 213 -6.14 0.09 12.46
C ILE A 213 -5.33 0.61 11.28
N ILE A 214 -4.18 -0.02 11.04
CA ILE A 214 -3.28 0.32 9.95
C ILE A 214 -3.51 -0.71 8.84
N GLY A 215 -4.16 -0.33 7.72
CA GLY A 215 -4.51 -1.29 6.68
C GLY A 215 -5.06 -0.68 5.39
N GLY A 216 -5.37 -1.56 4.44
CA GLY A 216 -5.96 -1.21 3.15
C GLY A 216 -7.47 -0.91 3.23
N ASP A 217 -8.14 -0.98 2.08
CA ASP A 217 -9.57 -0.77 1.91
C ASP A 217 -10.43 -1.68 2.81
N ASP A 218 -10.25 -2.99 2.76
CA ASP A 218 -10.98 -3.95 3.60
C ASP A 218 -10.73 -3.70 5.10
N SER A 219 -9.51 -3.36 5.48
CA SER A 219 -9.15 -3.13 6.89
C SER A 219 -9.76 -1.83 7.42
N ASN A 220 -9.79 -0.77 6.62
CA ASN A 220 -10.42 0.49 7.01
C ASN A 220 -11.95 0.41 6.90
N THR A 221 -12.50 -0.45 6.02
CA THR A 221 -13.93 -0.83 6.07
C THR A 221 -14.26 -1.48 7.42
N ASN A 222 -13.44 -2.43 7.87
CA ASN A 222 -13.59 -3.04 9.21
C ASN A 222 -13.43 -2.00 10.34
N ALA A 223 -12.52 -1.03 10.19
CA ALA A 223 -12.38 0.06 11.16
C ALA A 223 -13.67 0.88 11.26
N ALA A 224 -14.33 1.18 10.13
CA ALA A 224 -15.62 1.90 10.12
C ALA A 224 -16.72 1.10 10.84
N VAL A 225 -16.85 -0.20 10.53
CA VAL A 225 -17.86 -1.08 11.15
C VAL A 225 -17.61 -1.20 12.65
N LEU A 226 -16.36 -1.38 13.08
CA LEU A 226 -15.99 -1.45 14.49
C LEU A 226 -16.25 -0.12 15.22
N ALA A 227 -15.97 1.01 14.57
CA ALA A 227 -16.26 2.35 15.11
C ALA A 227 -17.75 2.58 15.33
N GLU A 228 -18.56 2.13 14.38
CA GLU A 228 -20.02 2.20 14.46
C GLU A 228 -20.56 1.31 15.58
N TYR A 229 -20.06 0.05 15.65
CA TYR A 229 -20.45 -0.89 16.72
C TYR A 229 -20.14 -0.34 18.11
N PHE A 230 -18.93 0.18 18.32
CA PHE A 230 -18.53 0.74 19.62
C PHE A 230 -19.34 1.97 19.99
N ALA A 231 -19.71 2.82 19.01
CA ALA A 231 -20.58 3.97 19.25
C ALA A 231 -22.01 3.55 19.58
N ALA A 232 -22.56 2.55 18.87
CA ALA A 232 -23.91 2.06 19.09
C ALA A 232 -24.10 1.36 20.46
N HIS A 233 -23.02 0.81 21.03
CA HIS A 233 -23.03 0.05 22.29
C HIS A 233 -22.38 0.82 23.47
N ASP A 234 -22.11 2.12 23.30
CA ASP A 234 -21.48 2.97 24.34
C ASP A 234 -20.19 2.35 24.91
N ALA A 235 -19.41 1.66 24.08
CA ALA A 235 -18.20 0.98 24.53
C ALA A 235 -17.09 1.94 25.01
N GLY A 236 -17.19 3.23 24.70
CA GLY A 236 -16.21 4.25 25.10
C GLY A 236 -14.86 4.13 24.41
N VAL A 237 -14.78 3.40 23.29
CA VAL A 237 -13.57 3.14 22.51
C VAL A 237 -13.67 3.82 21.16
N GLN A 238 -12.65 4.63 20.83
CA GLN A 238 -12.53 5.27 19.51
C GLN A 238 -11.81 4.33 18.54
N VAL A 239 -12.13 4.43 17.23
CA VAL A 239 -11.42 3.70 16.18
C VAL A 239 -10.92 4.69 15.14
N ILE A 240 -9.62 4.65 14.86
CA ILE A 240 -8.95 5.48 13.86
C ILE A 240 -8.28 4.56 12.83
N GLY A 241 -8.50 4.83 11.55
CA GLY A 241 -7.84 4.16 10.44
C GLY A 241 -6.59 4.90 9.97
N CYS A 242 -5.61 4.15 9.43
CA CYS A 242 -4.48 4.71 8.69
C CYS A 242 -4.44 4.08 7.30
N PRO A 243 -4.38 4.89 6.22
CA PRO A 243 -4.50 4.42 4.84
C PRO A 243 -3.21 3.76 4.37
N LYS A 244 -3.21 2.44 4.21
CA LYS A 244 -2.08 1.63 3.80
C LYS A 244 -2.41 0.81 2.56
N THR A 245 -1.68 1.00 1.47
CA THR A 245 -1.54 0.03 0.38
C THR A 245 -0.37 0.40 -0.52
N ILE A 246 0.37 -0.58 -0.98
CA ILE A 246 1.38 -0.35 -2.02
C ILE A 246 0.75 -0.20 -3.41
N ASP A 247 -0.51 -0.61 -3.58
CA ASP A 247 -1.20 -0.63 -4.87
C ASP A 247 -1.67 0.78 -5.32
N GLY A 248 -1.70 1.76 -4.40
CA GLY A 248 -2.11 3.13 -4.71
C GLY A 248 -3.62 3.32 -4.88
N ASP A 249 -4.42 2.29 -4.64
CA ASP A 249 -5.86 2.26 -4.90
C ASP A 249 -6.73 2.75 -3.72
N LEU A 250 -6.13 3.07 -2.57
CA LEU A 250 -6.79 3.74 -1.44
C LEU A 250 -6.50 5.23 -1.52
N LYS A 251 -7.24 5.93 -2.35
CA LYS A 251 -7.00 7.32 -2.73
C LYS A 251 -8.30 8.04 -3.04
N ASN A 252 -8.37 9.32 -2.74
CA ASN A 252 -9.41 10.28 -3.17
C ASN A 252 -8.83 11.70 -3.09
N GLU A 253 -9.70 12.73 -3.12
CA GLU A 253 -9.28 14.13 -2.99
C GLU A 253 -8.60 14.46 -1.65
N ASP A 254 -8.85 13.67 -0.59
CA ASP A 254 -8.31 13.86 0.76
C ASP A 254 -7.09 13.01 1.05
N ILE A 255 -7.09 11.79 0.56
CA ILE A 255 -5.97 10.85 0.67
C ILE A 255 -5.24 10.87 -0.67
N GLU A 256 -4.28 11.78 -0.79
CA GLU A 256 -3.52 11.99 -2.04
C GLU A 256 -2.65 10.78 -2.41
N CYS A 257 -2.19 10.04 -1.42
CA CYS A 257 -1.38 8.84 -1.56
C CYS A 257 -1.57 7.94 -0.35
N SER A 258 -1.73 6.64 -0.54
CA SER A 258 -1.62 5.65 0.54
C SER A 258 -0.15 5.34 0.81
N PHE A 259 0.20 5.13 2.09
CA PHE A 259 1.60 4.87 2.43
C PHE A 259 2.08 3.50 1.93
N GLY A 260 3.36 3.44 1.63
CA GLY A 260 4.06 2.30 1.07
C GLY A 260 4.10 2.28 -0.45
N PHE A 261 3.23 3.03 -1.13
CA PHE A 261 3.23 3.17 -2.59
C PHE A 261 4.51 3.82 -3.10
N ASP A 262 4.95 4.93 -2.49
CA ASP A 262 6.16 5.65 -2.86
C ASP A 262 7.41 4.75 -2.81
N THR A 263 7.59 4.05 -1.69
CA THR A 263 8.73 3.15 -1.52
C THR A 263 8.68 1.95 -2.47
N ALA A 264 7.53 1.32 -2.61
CA ALA A 264 7.38 0.15 -3.48
C ALA A 264 7.66 0.51 -4.94
N THR A 265 7.08 1.60 -5.44
CA THR A 265 7.30 2.04 -6.83
C THR A 265 8.73 2.50 -7.08
N LYS A 266 9.38 3.16 -6.13
CA LYS A 266 10.81 3.51 -6.22
C LYS A 266 11.70 2.27 -6.25
N THR A 267 11.39 1.26 -5.42
CA THR A 267 12.12 -0.02 -5.42
C THR A 267 12.00 -0.72 -6.77
N TYR A 268 10.80 -0.80 -7.32
CA TYR A 268 10.59 -1.41 -8.63
C TYR A 268 11.23 -0.60 -9.75
N SER A 269 11.10 0.71 -9.74
CA SER A 269 11.67 1.61 -10.77
C SER A 269 13.19 1.57 -10.79
N GLU A 270 13.86 1.44 -9.63
CA GLU A 270 15.30 1.21 -9.58
C GLU A 270 15.69 -0.05 -10.35
N VAL A 271 15.01 -1.19 -10.06
CA VAL A 271 15.36 -2.48 -10.69
C VAL A 271 14.96 -2.49 -12.17
N ILE A 272 13.82 -1.89 -12.54
CA ILE A 272 13.42 -1.72 -13.94
C ILE A 272 14.46 -0.91 -14.70
N GLY A 273 14.91 0.23 -14.16
CA GLY A 273 15.95 1.05 -14.76
C GLY A 273 17.27 0.30 -14.94
N ASN A 274 17.64 -0.59 -14.01
CA ASN A 274 18.81 -1.45 -14.15
C ASN A 274 18.62 -2.46 -15.28
N ILE A 275 17.43 -3.06 -15.42
CA ILE A 275 17.07 -3.96 -16.54
C ILE A 275 17.09 -3.21 -17.88
N GLU A 276 16.55 -2.01 -17.93
CA GLU A 276 16.58 -1.17 -19.13
C GLU A 276 18.01 -0.84 -19.56
N ARG A 277 18.89 -0.59 -18.60
CA ARG A 277 20.32 -0.37 -18.87
C ARG A 277 20.98 -1.64 -19.41
N ASP A 278 20.66 -2.81 -18.84
CA ASP A 278 21.15 -4.10 -19.34
C ASP A 278 20.63 -4.37 -20.76
N ALA A 279 19.33 -4.23 -20.97
CA ALA A 279 18.69 -4.40 -22.28
C ALA A 279 19.34 -3.52 -23.35
N ASN A 280 19.60 -2.25 -23.04
CA ASN A 280 20.28 -1.32 -23.95
C ASN A 280 21.77 -1.67 -24.17
N SER A 281 22.41 -2.27 -23.20
CA SER A 281 23.81 -2.73 -23.30
C SER A 281 23.93 -4.03 -24.10
N ALA A 282 23.12 -5.03 -23.75
CA ALA A 282 23.14 -6.36 -24.38
C ALA A 282 22.48 -6.37 -25.77
N LYS A 283 21.46 -5.54 -26.01
CA LYS A 283 20.68 -5.40 -27.28
C LYS A 283 20.08 -6.71 -27.78
N LYS A 284 19.65 -7.60 -26.87
CA LYS A 284 19.30 -9.00 -27.22
C LYS A 284 17.91 -9.45 -26.80
N TYR A 285 17.33 -8.91 -25.71
CA TYR A 285 16.17 -9.49 -25.05
C TYR A 285 15.05 -8.46 -24.90
N TRP A 286 13.81 -8.96 -24.93
CA TRP A 286 12.65 -8.27 -24.45
C TRP A 286 12.37 -8.73 -23.01
N HIS A 287 12.35 -7.79 -22.09
CA HIS A 287 12.07 -8.06 -20.68
C HIS A 287 10.59 -7.78 -20.42
N PHE A 288 9.86 -8.80 -20.00
CA PHE A 288 8.48 -8.70 -19.55
C PHE A 288 8.49 -8.64 -18.04
N VAL A 289 8.10 -7.50 -17.49
CA VAL A 289 8.19 -7.20 -16.06
C VAL A 289 6.78 -7.10 -15.49
N LYS A 290 6.37 -8.12 -14.73
CA LYS A 290 5.14 -8.07 -13.94
C LYS A 290 5.39 -7.29 -12.67
N VAL A 291 4.52 -6.32 -12.35
CA VAL A 291 4.55 -5.55 -11.11
C VAL A 291 3.26 -5.74 -10.33
N MET A 292 3.32 -5.61 -9.01
CA MET A 292 2.14 -5.66 -8.15
C MET A 292 1.14 -4.54 -8.51
N GLY A 293 -0.08 -4.66 -8.01
CA GLY A 293 -1.23 -3.82 -8.33
C GLY A 293 -2.32 -4.67 -8.99
N ARG A 294 -3.13 -5.37 -8.15
CA ARG A 294 -4.13 -6.29 -8.68
C ARG A 294 -5.36 -5.56 -9.21
N SER A 295 -5.86 -4.60 -8.44
CA SER A 295 -7.16 -3.96 -8.72
C SER A 295 -7.05 -2.67 -9.52
N ALA A 296 -5.85 -2.13 -9.69
CA ALA A 296 -5.58 -0.90 -10.41
C ALA A 296 -4.13 -0.86 -10.89
N SER A 297 -3.84 -0.06 -11.92
CA SER A 297 -2.53 0.00 -12.57
C SER A 297 -1.65 1.15 -12.09
N HIS A 298 -1.91 1.74 -10.90
CA HIS A 298 -1.12 2.87 -10.39
C HIS A 298 0.37 2.55 -10.29
N VAL A 299 0.73 1.35 -9.79
CA VAL A 299 2.13 0.91 -9.67
C VAL A 299 2.81 0.84 -11.05
N ALA A 300 2.13 0.24 -12.03
CA ALA A 300 2.67 0.14 -13.39
C ALA A 300 2.83 1.51 -14.04
N LEU A 301 1.83 2.39 -13.91
CA LEU A 301 1.88 3.76 -14.42
C LEU A 301 3.02 4.55 -13.79
N GLU A 302 3.17 4.50 -12.46
CA GLU A 302 4.26 5.21 -11.76
C GLU A 302 5.63 4.71 -12.22
N CYS A 303 5.84 3.38 -12.30
CA CYS A 303 7.07 2.81 -12.81
C CYS A 303 7.34 3.25 -14.27
N ALA A 304 6.31 3.28 -15.12
CA ALA A 304 6.46 3.74 -16.49
C ALA A 304 6.83 5.22 -16.60
N LEU A 305 6.26 6.07 -15.74
CA LEU A 305 6.60 7.49 -15.69
C LEU A 305 8.04 7.74 -15.20
N GLN A 306 8.54 6.86 -14.33
CA GLN A 306 9.91 6.98 -13.82
C GLN A 306 10.98 6.39 -14.74
N THR A 307 10.65 5.36 -15.57
CA THR A 307 11.66 4.61 -16.34
C THR A 307 11.50 4.71 -17.85
N GLN A 308 10.32 5.08 -18.35
CA GLN A 308 10.00 5.24 -19.78
C GLN A 308 10.23 3.95 -20.60
N PRO A 309 9.61 2.82 -20.22
CA PRO A 309 9.74 1.54 -20.92
C PRO A 309 9.11 1.61 -22.33
N ASN A 310 9.41 0.61 -23.18
CA ASN A 310 8.82 0.56 -24.52
C ASN A 310 7.32 0.26 -24.52
N VAL A 311 6.88 -0.54 -23.56
CA VAL A 311 5.46 -0.87 -23.36
C VAL A 311 5.12 -0.81 -21.88
N CYS A 312 3.98 -0.23 -21.57
CA CYS A 312 3.33 -0.40 -20.27
C CYS A 312 1.84 -0.64 -20.53
N LEU A 313 1.32 -1.74 -19.99
CA LEU A 313 -0.12 -1.99 -20.02
C LEU A 313 -0.78 -1.26 -18.85
N ILE A 314 -1.95 -0.68 -19.13
CA ILE A 314 -2.82 -0.05 -18.13
C ILE A 314 -4.14 -0.81 -18.15
N SER A 315 -4.47 -1.49 -17.09
CA SER A 315 -5.63 -2.38 -16.98
C SER A 315 -6.94 -1.64 -17.27
N GLU A 316 -7.06 -0.43 -16.75
CA GLU A 316 -8.22 0.44 -16.94
C GLU A 316 -8.42 0.81 -18.41
N GLU A 317 -7.35 1.04 -19.16
CA GLU A 317 -7.42 1.28 -20.59
C GLU A 317 -7.83 0.02 -21.36
N VAL A 318 -7.32 -1.15 -20.94
CA VAL A 318 -7.71 -2.45 -21.50
C VAL A 318 -9.22 -2.67 -21.35
N ALA A 319 -9.78 -2.38 -20.18
CA ALA A 319 -11.21 -2.48 -19.90
C ALA A 319 -12.03 -1.48 -20.72
N GLU A 320 -11.64 -0.20 -20.73
CA GLU A 320 -12.33 0.87 -21.46
C GLU A 320 -12.42 0.57 -22.96
N LYS A 321 -11.31 0.11 -23.55
CA LYS A 321 -11.23 -0.26 -24.97
C LYS A 321 -11.73 -1.68 -25.24
N LYS A 322 -12.11 -2.43 -24.22
CA LYS A 322 -12.51 -3.85 -24.32
C LYS A 322 -11.53 -4.69 -25.14
N MET A 323 -10.23 -4.50 -24.86
CA MET A 323 -9.17 -5.18 -25.62
C MET A 323 -9.18 -6.68 -25.34
N SER A 324 -9.11 -7.48 -26.40
CA SER A 324 -8.87 -8.92 -26.31
C SER A 324 -7.40 -9.24 -26.05
N LEU A 325 -7.10 -10.47 -25.61
CA LEU A 325 -5.71 -10.95 -25.47
C LEU A 325 -4.93 -10.80 -26.79
N SER A 326 -5.60 -11.08 -27.94
CA SER A 326 -5.01 -10.91 -29.26
C SER A 326 -4.65 -9.46 -29.55
N GLN A 327 -5.53 -8.50 -29.25
CA GLN A 327 -5.28 -7.08 -29.48
C GLN A 327 -4.16 -6.54 -28.58
N ILE A 328 -4.08 -6.99 -27.34
CA ILE A 328 -2.97 -6.64 -26.44
C ILE A 328 -1.65 -7.20 -26.99
N ALA A 329 -1.66 -8.44 -27.46
CA ALA A 329 -0.47 -9.04 -28.06
C ALA A 329 -0.05 -8.33 -29.34
N ASP A 330 -0.99 -7.91 -30.20
CA ASP A 330 -0.71 -7.12 -31.38
C ASP A 330 -0.11 -5.75 -31.01
N TYR A 331 -0.64 -5.06 -30.00
CA TYR A 331 -0.09 -3.79 -29.50
C TYR A 331 1.39 -3.93 -29.06
N ILE A 332 1.72 -5.00 -28.34
CA ILE A 332 3.11 -5.27 -27.93
C ILE A 332 3.96 -5.66 -29.17
N ALA A 333 3.44 -6.52 -30.04
CA ALA A 333 4.14 -6.98 -31.25
C ALA A 333 4.46 -5.85 -32.21
N ASP A 334 3.59 -4.83 -32.32
CA ASP A 334 3.82 -3.62 -33.11
C ASP A 334 5.05 -2.84 -32.64
N SER A 335 5.22 -2.72 -31.31
CA SER A 335 6.43 -2.12 -30.73
C SER A 335 7.68 -2.95 -31.04
N VAL A 336 7.59 -4.28 -30.91
CA VAL A 336 8.69 -5.21 -31.22
C VAL A 336 9.10 -5.09 -32.69
N GLU A 337 8.14 -5.11 -33.61
CA GLU A 337 8.35 -5.00 -35.06
C GLU A 337 8.96 -3.65 -35.43
N ALA A 338 8.39 -2.53 -34.96
CA ALA A 338 8.89 -1.19 -35.22
C ALA A 338 10.34 -0.98 -34.76
N ARG A 339 10.69 -1.53 -33.60
CA ARG A 339 12.07 -1.49 -33.09
C ARG A 339 13.01 -2.40 -33.87
N ALA A 340 12.56 -3.61 -34.20
CA ALA A 340 13.35 -4.55 -35.00
C ALA A 340 13.67 -4.00 -36.38
N ALA A 341 12.74 -3.25 -37.02
CA ALA A 341 12.98 -2.57 -38.31
C ALA A 341 14.13 -1.54 -38.25
N LYS A 342 14.41 -1.00 -37.04
CA LYS A 342 15.57 -0.14 -36.74
C LYS A 342 16.80 -0.90 -36.21
N GLY A 343 16.80 -2.24 -36.25
CA GLY A 343 17.87 -3.09 -35.75
C GLY A 343 17.87 -3.26 -34.21
N MET A 344 16.84 -2.80 -33.50
CA MET A 344 16.72 -2.89 -32.05
C MET A 344 15.86 -4.09 -31.66
N ASN A 345 16.48 -5.26 -31.43
CA ASN A 345 15.82 -6.51 -31.02
C ASN A 345 15.73 -6.66 -29.49
N PHE A 346 15.49 -5.58 -28.78
CA PHE A 346 15.42 -5.52 -27.33
C PHE A 346 14.40 -4.49 -26.88
N GLY A 347 13.89 -4.64 -25.66
CA GLY A 347 12.94 -3.72 -25.07
C GLY A 347 12.48 -4.15 -23.69
N VAL A 348 11.66 -3.33 -23.06
CA VAL A 348 11.05 -3.58 -21.75
C VAL A 348 9.55 -3.34 -21.83
N ALA A 349 8.77 -4.30 -21.32
CA ALA A 349 7.32 -4.24 -21.21
C ALA A 349 6.91 -4.41 -19.75
N ILE A 350 6.21 -3.44 -19.19
CA ILE A 350 5.64 -3.49 -17.84
C ILE A 350 4.20 -4.01 -17.91
N ILE A 351 3.90 -5.00 -17.08
CA ILE A 351 2.63 -5.73 -17.04
C ILE A 351 2.05 -5.64 -15.62
N PRO A 352 0.89 -5.00 -15.40
CA PRO A 352 0.21 -5.08 -14.11
C PRO A 352 -0.21 -6.52 -13.81
N GLU A 353 -0.07 -6.99 -12.56
CA GLU A 353 -0.42 -8.38 -12.20
C GLU A 353 -1.89 -8.71 -12.46
N GLY A 354 -2.77 -7.73 -12.28
CA GLY A 354 -4.22 -7.90 -12.42
C GLY A 354 -4.76 -7.69 -13.83
N VAL A 355 -3.95 -7.33 -14.82
CA VAL A 355 -4.43 -6.93 -16.15
C VAL A 355 -5.34 -7.95 -16.82
N VAL A 356 -5.15 -9.25 -16.56
CA VAL A 356 -5.96 -10.32 -17.14
C VAL A 356 -7.43 -10.28 -16.67
N GLU A 357 -7.72 -9.77 -15.47
CA GLU A 357 -9.09 -9.58 -14.97
C GLU A 357 -9.84 -8.48 -15.75
N PHE A 358 -9.11 -7.58 -16.41
CA PHE A 358 -9.67 -6.47 -17.18
C PHE A 358 -9.86 -6.83 -18.68
N VAL A 359 -9.39 -8.02 -19.09
CA VAL A 359 -9.64 -8.56 -20.43
C VAL A 359 -10.99 -9.28 -20.44
N PRO A 360 -12.01 -8.81 -21.19
CA PRO A 360 -13.38 -9.32 -21.05
C PRO A 360 -13.51 -10.84 -21.22
N GLU A 361 -12.87 -11.42 -22.24
CA GLU A 361 -12.90 -12.86 -22.51
C GLU A 361 -12.19 -13.68 -21.44
N PHE A 362 -11.13 -13.14 -20.84
CA PHE A 362 -10.42 -13.84 -19.76
C PHE A 362 -11.17 -13.74 -18.43
N SER A 363 -11.78 -12.58 -18.16
CA SER A 363 -12.65 -12.38 -17.00
C SER A 363 -13.87 -13.33 -17.04
N ALA A 364 -14.49 -13.50 -18.21
CA ALA A 364 -15.57 -14.46 -18.41
C ALA A 364 -15.10 -15.91 -18.15
N LEU A 365 -13.92 -16.28 -18.68
CA LEU A 365 -13.32 -17.60 -18.40
C LEU A 365 -13.09 -17.83 -16.91
N ILE A 366 -12.55 -16.86 -16.18
CA ILE A 366 -12.36 -16.96 -14.72
C ILE A 366 -13.70 -17.16 -14.00
N ALA A 367 -14.74 -16.43 -14.39
CA ALA A 367 -16.06 -16.55 -13.80
C ALA A 367 -16.62 -17.98 -13.99
N GLU A 368 -16.55 -18.53 -15.20
CA GLU A 368 -16.99 -19.90 -15.47
C GLU A 368 -16.16 -20.96 -14.73
N ILE A 369 -14.84 -20.77 -14.59
CA ILE A 369 -13.98 -21.65 -13.80
C ILE A 369 -14.38 -21.60 -12.32
N ASN A 370 -14.69 -20.43 -11.78
CA ASN A 370 -15.14 -20.28 -10.41
C ASN A 370 -16.49 -21.02 -10.18
N GLU A 371 -17.43 -20.93 -11.11
CA GLU A 371 -18.68 -21.70 -11.07
C GLU A 371 -18.45 -23.21 -11.22
N LEU A 372 -17.57 -23.60 -12.16
CA LEU A 372 -17.25 -25.01 -12.41
C LEU A 372 -16.67 -25.69 -11.16
N LEU A 373 -15.86 -24.97 -10.39
CA LEU A 373 -15.21 -25.48 -9.18
C LEU A 373 -15.89 -25.03 -7.87
N ALA A 374 -17.18 -24.68 -7.93
CA ALA A 374 -17.96 -24.41 -6.72
C ALA A 374 -18.42 -25.69 -6.03
N GLY A 375 -18.33 -25.74 -4.69
CA GLY A 375 -18.86 -26.86 -3.86
C GLY A 375 -18.21 -28.21 -4.16
N SER A 376 -19.04 -29.28 -4.22
CA SER A 376 -18.58 -30.65 -4.40
C SER A 376 -17.86 -30.95 -5.72
N LYS A 377 -18.00 -30.11 -6.72
CA LYS A 377 -17.27 -30.26 -7.99
C LYS A 377 -15.77 -30.01 -7.82
N ALA A 378 -15.36 -29.15 -6.89
CA ALA A 378 -13.94 -28.93 -6.56
C ALA A 378 -13.28 -30.21 -6.02
N GLU A 379 -13.97 -30.95 -5.15
CA GLU A 379 -13.47 -32.22 -4.61
C GLU A 379 -13.31 -33.26 -5.73
N ALA A 380 -14.30 -33.37 -6.61
CA ALA A 380 -14.26 -34.29 -7.76
C ALA A 380 -13.08 -33.94 -8.70
N PHE A 381 -12.86 -32.65 -8.99
CA PHE A 381 -11.72 -32.19 -9.80
C PHE A 381 -10.38 -32.49 -9.15
N ASN A 382 -10.24 -32.24 -7.86
CA ASN A 382 -9.00 -32.46 -7.12
C ASN A 382 -8.66 -33.96 -6.99
N ALA A 383 -9.64 -34.82 -7.00
CA ALA A 383 -9.46 -36.29 -6.97
C ALA A 383 -8.94 -36.87 -8.30
N LEU A 384 -8.98 -36.11 -9.40
CA LEU A 384 -8.47 -36.57 -10.70
C LEU A 384 -6.96 -36.73 -10.68
N PRO A 385 -6.41 -37.87 -11.19
CA PRO A 385 -5.02 -38.25 -10.94
C PRO A 385 -3.99 -37.50 -11.78
N ASN A 386 -4.39 -36.93 -12.90
CA ASN A 386 -3.45 -36.26 -13.83
C ASN A 386 -4.11 -35.13 -14.61
N TRP A 387 -3.26 -34.30 -15.25
CA TRP A 387 -3.71 -33.14 -16.00
C TRP A 387 -4.62 -33.49 -17.20
N LYS A 388 -4.38 -34.63 -17.86
CA LYS A 388 -5.20 -35.05 -18.99
C LYS A 388 -6.66 -35.29 -18.59
N GLU A 389 -6.88 -35.93 -17.44
CA GLU A 389 -8.24 -36.17 -16.93
C GLU A 389 -8.85 -34.86 -16.39
N LYS A 390 -8.06 -34.01 -15.77
CA LYS A 390 -8.47 -32.66 -15.39
C LYS A 390 -8.89 -31.82 -16.57
N TYR A 391 -8.12 -31.83 -17.66
CA TYR A 391 -8.45 -31.14 -18.89
C TYR A 391 -9.78 -31.62 -19.50
N ALA A 392 -9.99 -32.95 -19.58
CA ALA A 392 -11.25 -33.52 -20.05
C ALA A 392 -12.46 -33.16 -19.17
N PHE A 393 -12.26 -32.96 -17.87
CA PHE A 393 -13.28 -32.44 -16.97
C PHE A 393 -13.61 -30.98 -17.28
N ILE A 394 -12.59 -30.16 -17.48
CA ILE A 394 -12.70 -28.74 -17.83
C ILE A 394 -13.43 -28.57 -19.16
N GLU A 395 -13.03 -29.33 -20.19
CA GLU A 395 -13.64 -29.29 -21.54
C GLU A 395 -15.13 -29.57 -21.53
N LYS A 396 -15.59 -30.44 -20.62
CA LYS A 396 -17.01 -30.73 -20.46
C LYS A 396 -17.80 -29.72 -19.64
N GLY A 397 -17.08 -28.91 -18.84
CA GLY A 397 -17.68 -28.00 -17.87
C GLY A 397 -17.75 -26.55 -18.30
N LEU A 398 -16.88 -26.12 -19.22
CA LEU A 398 -16.85 -24.76 -19.75
C LEU A 398 -17.73 -24.60 -20.98
N SER A 399 -18.20 -23.38 -21.24
CA SER A 399 -18.84 -22.99 -22.50
C SER A 399 -17.87 -23.11 -23.67
N GLN A 400 -18.39 -23.12 -24.90
CA GLN A 400 -17.56 -23.14 -26.11
C GLN A 400 -16.68 -21.89 -26.22
N GLU A 401 -17.20 -20.74 -25.83
CA GLU A 401 -16.50 -19.45 -25.78
C GLU A 401 -15.34 -19.49 -24.78
N ALA A 402 -15.61 -19.87 -23.54
CA ALA A 402 -14.58 -19.99 -22.49
C ALA A 402 -13.53 -21.03 -22.87
N MET A 403 -13.93 -22.16 -23.44
CA MET A 403 -13.01 -23.21 -23.89
C MET A 403 -12.12 -22.73 -25.04
N SER A 404 -12.61 -21.88 -25.95
CA SER A 404 -11.80 -21.31 -27.02
C SER A 404 -10.67 -20.41 -26.48
N VAL A 405 -10.95 -19.63 -25.42
CA VAL A 405 -9.95 -18.83 -24.74
C VAL A 405 -8.98 -19.72 -23.96
N PHE A 406 -9.50 -20.71 -23.22
CA PHE A 406 -8.68 -21.62 -22.43
C PHE A 406 -7.68 -22.41 -23.29
N ALA A 407 -8.10 -22.89 -24.44
CA ALA A 407 -7.28 -23.73 -25.31
C ALA A 407 -6.07 -23.01 -25.93
N ILE A 408 -6.14 -21.69 -26.11
CA ILE A 408 -5.01 -20.89 -26.65
C ILE A 408 -3.97 -20.52 -25.57
N LEU A 409 -4.29 -20.72 -24.30
CA LEU A 409 -3.37 -20.41 -23.21
C LEU A 409 -2.24 -21.45 -23.16
N PRO A 410 -1.00 -21.04 -22.81
CA PRO A 410 0.06 -21.98 -22.50
C PRO A 410 -0.35 -22.94 -21.39
N GLU A 411 0.05 -24.22 -21.47
CA GLU A 411 -0.36 -25.27 -20.51
C GLU A 411 -0.06 -24.86 -19.06
N GLY A 412 1.10 -24.23 -18.80
CA GLY A 412 1.42 -23.74 -17.46
C GLY A 412 0.41 -22.72 -16.93
N ILE A 413 -0.09 -21.83 -17.79
CA ILE A 413 -1.13 -20.85 -17.43
C ILE A 413 -2.48 -21.55 -17.22
N GLN A 414 -2.83 -22.51 -18.12
CA GLN A 414 -4.04 -23.32 -17.93
C GLN A 414 -4.04 -23.99 -16.57
N GLN A 415 -2.90 -24.56 -16.14
CA GLN A 415 -2.76 -25.19 -14.83
C GLN A 415 -2.88 -24.17 -13.69
N GLN A 416 -2.29 -23.00 -13.81
CA GLN A 416 -2.36 -21.95 -12.78
C GLN A 416 -3.76 -21.47 -12.49
N LEU A 417 -4.68 -21.48 -13.47
CA LEU A 417 -6.10 -21.16 -13.26
C LEU A 417 -6.81 -22.12 -12.29
N PHE A 418 -6.25 -23.30 -12.05
CA PHE A 418 -6.82 -24.35 -11.20
C PHE A 418 -5.97 -24.63 -9.94
N LEU A 419 -4.87 -23.91 -9.74
CA LEU A 419 -4.06 -24.01 -8.53
C LEU A 419 -4.79 -23.48 -7.29
N GLU A 420 -4.07 -22.96 -6.36
CA GLU A 420 -4.59 -22.44 -5.10
C GLU A 420 -5.72 -21.44 -5.32
N ARG A 421 -6.76 -21.60 -4.51
CA ARG A 421 -7.90 -20.72 -4.44
C ARG A 421 -7.74 -19.75 -3.29
N ASP A 422 -8.34 -18.59 -3.40
CA ASP A 422 -8.45 -17.68 -2.27
C ASP A 422 -9.37 -18.28 -1.18
N PRO A 423 -9.42 -17.75 0.03
CA PRO A 423 -10.31 -18.24 1.08
C PRO A 423 -11.80 -18.25 0.71
N HIS A 424 -12.16 -17.58 -0.38
CA HIS A 424 -13.52 -17.48 -0.91
C HIS A 424 -13.77 -18.46 -2.07
N GLY A 425 -12.77 -19.26 -2.44
CA GLY A 425 -12.87 -20.26 -3.50
C GLY A 425 -12.64 -19.71 -4.92
N ASN A 426 -12.21 -18.46 -5.09
CA ASN A 426 -11.94 -17.86 -6.40
C ASN A 426 -10.51 -18.12 -6.87
N VAL A 427 -10.29 -18.02 -8.19
CA VAL A 427 -8.95 -18.05 -8.78
C VAL A 427 -8.08 -16.94 -8.17
N GLN A 428 -6.89 -17.29 -7.71
CA GLN A 428 -5.90 -16.28 -7.26
C GLN A 428 -5.18 -15.69 -8.46
N VAL A 429 -5.74 -14.63 -9.04
CA VAL A 429 -5.22 -14.00 -10.26
C VAL A 429 -3.78 -13.51 -10.11
N SER A 430 -3.38 -13.05 -8.93
CA SER A 430 -1.99 -12.64 -8.63
C SER A 430 -0.95 -13.74 -8.84
N LEU A 431 -1.36 -15.02 -8.79
CA LEU A 431 -0.47 -16.16 -9.06
C LEU A 431 -0.29 -16.44 -10.55
N ILE A 432 -1.17 -15.89 -11.41
CA ILE A 432 -1.04 -16.07 -12.86
C ILE A 432 0.22 -15.35 -13.34
N GLU A 433 1.09 -16.07 -14.03
CA GLU A 433 2.31 -15.51 -14.64
C GLU A 433 1.97 -14.73 -15.93
N SER A 434 1.26 -13.60 -15.77
CA SER A 434 0.78 -12.77 -16.89
C SER A 434 1.92 -12.31 -17.81
N GLU A 435 3.12 -12.09 -17.28
CA GLU A 435 4.31 -11.76 -18.04
C GLU A 435 4.73 -12.90 -19.01
N LYS A 436 4.55 -14.16 -18.62
CA LYS A 436 4.78 -15.31 -19.47
C LYS A 436 3.65 -15.51 -20.47
N LEU A 437 2.41 -15.31 -20.05
CA LEU A 437 1.24 -15.37 -20.91
C LEU A 437 1.41 -14.41 -22.11
N PHE A 438 1.59 -13.13 -21.84
CA PHE A 438 1.71 -12.13 -22.90
C PHE A 438 2.93 -12.37 -23.79
N SER A 439 4.08 -12.72 -23.21
CA SER A 439 5.26 -13.01 -24.02
C SER A 439 5.08 -14.21 -24.96
N ALA A 440 4.33 -15.23 -24.54
CA ALA A 440 4.04 -16.42 -25.36
C ALA A 440 3.10 -16.06 -26.53
N ILE A 441 2.03 -15.29 -26.27
CA ILE A 441 1.09 -14.88 -27.32
C ILE A 441 1.78 -13.91 -28.30
N VAL A 442 2.59 -12.97 -27.81
CA VAL A 442 3.39 -12.06 -28.65
C VAL A 442 4.35 -12.85 -29.53
N LYS A 443 5.01 -13.87 -28.99
CA LYS A 443 5.90 -14.74 -29.78
C LYS A 443 5.14 -15.43 -30.92
N ALA A 444 3.96 -15.99 -30.64
CA ALA A 444 3.14 -16.62 -31.66
C ALA A 444 2.76 -15.63 -32.77
N LYS A 445 2.31 -14.43 -32.41
CA LYS A 445 1.99 -13.34 -33.34
C LYS A 445 3.20 -12.94 -34.21
N LEU A 446 4.38 -12.85 -33.62
CA LEU A 446 5.60 -12.51 -34.37
C LEU A 446 6.04 -13.63 -35.30
N GLU A 447 5.81 -14.89 -34.98
CA GLU A 447 6.06 -16.02 -35.91
C GLU A 447 5.06 -16.00 -37.07
N GLU A 448 3.78 -15.67 -36.86
CA GLU A 448 2.79 -15.44 -37.93
C GLU A 448 3.23 -14.29 -38.86
N ARG A 449 3.64 -13.13 -38.28
CA ARG A 449 4.15 -11.98 -39.01
C ARG A 449 5.44 -12.31 -39.80
N LYS A 450 6.28 -13.18 -39.25
CA LYS A 450 7.49 -13.65 -39.91
C LYS A 450 7.17 -14.55 -41.09
N ALA A 451 6.21 -15.46 -40.95
CA ALA A 451 5.72 -16.29 -42.05
C ALA A 451 5.09 -15.45 -43.18
N ALA A 452 4.39 -14.36 -42.83
CA ALA A 452 3.84 -13.37 -43.76
C ALA A 452 4.91 -12.44 -44.38
N GLY A 453 6.17 -12.47 -43.87
CA GLY A 453 7.27 -11.65 -44.39
C GLY A 453 7.32 -10.21 -43.89
N THR A 454 6.45 -9.82 -42.94
CA THR A 454 6.40 -8.48 -42.36
C THR A 454 7.39 -8.29 -41.23
N TYR A 455 7.61 -9.29 -40.36
CA TYR A 455 8.59 -9.27 -39.29
C TYR A 455 9.90 -9.98 -39.67
N LYS A 456 11.02 -9.30 -39.56
CA LYS A 456 12.37 -9.83 -39.88
C LYS A 456 13.32 -9.84 -38.68
N GLY A 457 12.84 -9.46 -37.50
CA GLY A 457 13.63 -9.35 -36.29
C GLY A 457 13.88 -10.68 -35.58
N LYS A 458 14.50 -10.56 -34.42
CA LYS A 458 14.68 -11.66 -33.44
C LYS A 458 13.93 -11.30 -32.16
N PHE A 459 13.17 -12.24 -31.64
CA PHE A 459 12.44 -12.07 -30.38
C PHE A 459 12.83 -13.16 -29.40
N ASN A 460 13.38 -12.74 -28.26
CA ASN A 460 13.66 -13.59 -27.11
C ASN A 460 13.17 -12.86 -25.86
N ALA A 461 12.33 -13.49 -25.07
CA ALA A 461 11.75 -12.89 -23.86
C ALA A 461 12.46 -13.38 -22.59
N LEU A 462 12.65 -12.46 -21.65
CA LEU A 462 13.00 -12.72 -20.26
C LEU A 462 11.86 -12.21 -19.37
N HIS A 463 11.63 -12.89 -18.25
CA HIS A 463 10.49 -12.65 -17.38
C HIS A 463 10.94 -12.25 -15.99
N HIS A 464 10.28 -11.26 -15.42
CA HIS A 464 10.54 -10.75 -14.08
C HIS A 464 9.21 -10.52 -13.36
N PHE A 465 9.19 -10.79 -12.07
CA PHE A 465 8.09 -10.40 -11.20
C PHE A 465 8.66 -9.59 -10.04
N PHE A 466 8.22 -8.34 -9.90
CA PHE A 466 8.55 -7.47 -8.78
C PHE A 466 7.33 -7.36 -7.86
N GLY A 467 7.49 -7.88 -6.66
CA GLY A 467 6.39 -8.08 -5.74
C GLY A 467 6.79 -7.86 -4.28
N TYR A 468 7.12 -8.92 -3.59
CA TYR A 468 7.31 -8.90 -2.14
C TYR A 468 8.51 -8.07 -1.68
N GLU A 469 9.54 -7.88 -2.51
CA GLU A 469 10.70 -7.02 -2.26
C GLU A 469 10.29 -5.57 -2.02
N GLY A 470 9.27 -5.06 -2.73
CA GLY A 470 8.72 -3.72 -2.51
C GLY A 470 7.87 -3.61 -1.25
N ARG A 471 7.23 -4.71 -0.80
CA ARG A 471 6.37 -4.70 0.39
C ARG A 471 7.13 -4.51 1.70
N CYS A 472 8.39 -4.90 1.75
CA CYS A 472 9.20 -4.91 2.98
C CYS A 472 10.52 -4.16 2.82
N ALA A 473 10.67 -3.35 1.79
CA ALA A 473 11.80 -2.44 1.65
C ALA A 473 11.85 -1.46 2.84
N PHE A 474 13.01 -0.97 3.18
CA PHE A 474 13.11 0.16 4.10
C PHE A 474 12.39 1.35 3.48
N PRO A 475 11.55 2.08 4.24
CA PRO A 475 10.78 3.17 3.68
C PRO A 475 11.69 4.24 3.09
N SER A 476 11.30 4.81 1.95
CA SER A 476 11.91 6.04 1.45
C SER A 476 11.82 7.15 2.51
N ASN A 477 12.55 8.24 2.35
CA ASN A 477 12.40 9.37 3.26
C ASN A 477 10.97 9.90 3.27
N PHE A 478 10.33 9.93 2.09
CA PHE A 478 8.92 10.33 1.98
C PHE A 478 8.01 9.44 2.82
N ASP A 479 8.05 8.11 2.62
CA ASP A 479 7.22 7.19 3.41
C ASP A 479 7.60 7.19 4.89
N ALA A 480 8.88 7.36 5.23
CA ALA A 480 9.30 7.47 6.62
C ALA A 480 8.66 8.67 7.33
N ASP A 481 8.67 9.84 6.67
CA ASP A 481 8.08 11.08 7.18
C ASP A 481 6.56 11.02 7.20
N TYR A 482 5.97 10.54 6.10
CA TYR A 482 4.51 10.43 5.93
C TYR A 482 3.90 9.45 6.93
N CYS A 483 4.45 8.24 7.04
CA CYS A 483 3.97 7.23 7.97
C CYS A 483 4.10 7.67 9.43
N TYR A 484 5.23 8.28 9.77
CA TYR A 484 5.42 8.83 11.12
C TYR A 484 4.39 9.93 11.41
N SER A 485 4.12 10.78 10.42
CA SER A 485 3.11 11.83 10.52
C SER A 485 1.70 11.26 10.66
N LEU A 486 1.35 10.20 9.90
CA LEU A 486 0.04 9.52 10.02
C LEU A 486 -0.17 8.93 11.41
N GLY A 487 0.84 8.29 11.99
CA GLY A 487 0.76 7.73 13.35
C GLY A 487 0.63 8.81 14.42
N TYR A 488 1.43 9.87 14.30
CA TYR A 488 1.36 11.01 15.21
C TYR A 488 -0.02 11.69 15.14
N ASN A 489 -0.52 11.91 13.94
CA ASN A 489 -1.82 12.50 13.67
C ASN A 489 -2.98 11.61 14.13
N ALA A 490 -2.87 10.28 14.02
CA ALA A 490 -3.89 9.36 14.54
C ALA A 490 -4.07 9.53 16.07
N PHE A 491 -2.97 9.72 16.79
CA PHE A 491 -3.06 10.05 18.22
C PHE A 491 -3.74 11.40 18.46
N MET A 492 -3.47 12.41 17.64
CA MET A 492 -4.14 13.70 17.77
C MET A 492 -5.66 13.56 17.60
N LEU A 493 -6.11 12.78 16.61
CA LEU A 493 -7.55 12.48 16.43
C LEU A 493 -8.16 11.82 17.68
N ILE A 494 -7.47 10.85 18.27
CA ILE A 494 -7.90 10.20 19.52
C ILE A 494 -8.01 11.24 20.65
N GLN A 495 -7.01 12.08 20.82
CA GLN A 495 -6.95 13.06 21.90
C GLN A 495 -8.05 14.11 21.80
N TYR A 496 -8.50 14.42 20.57
CA TYR A 496 -9.63 15.34 20.30
C TYR A 496 -11.00 14.65 20.28
N GLY A 497 -11.08 13.34 20.53
CA GLY A 497 -12.33 12.61 20.68
C GLY A 497 -12.97 12.12 19.38
N TYR A 498 -12.25 12.10 18.27
CA TYR A 498 -12.78 11.63 16.99
C TYR A 498 -12.87 10.10 16.94
N ASN A 499 -13.95 9.59 16.34
CA ASN A 499 -14.23 8.16 16.17
C ASN A 499 -14.72 7.88 14.73
N GLY A 500 -14.22 6.83 14.09
CA GLY A 500 -14.57 6.46 12.72
C GLY A 500 -13.87 7.33 11.67
N TYR A 501 -12.68 7.85 11.97
CA TYR A 501 -11.90 8.70 11.07
C TYR A 501 -10.67 7.97 10.51
N LEU A 502 -10.28 8.35 9.28
CA LEU A 502 -8.95 8.11 8.74
C LEU A 502 -8.01 9.25 9.17
N SER A 503 -6.82 8.88 9.60
CA SER A 503 -5.70 9.82 9.75
C SER A 503 -5.33 10.35 8.36
N LYS A 504 -5.41 11.67 8.19
CA LYS A 504 -5.19 12.37 6.92
C LYS A 504 -4.00 13.30 7.05
N VAL A 505 -3.09 13.21 6.10
CA VAL A 505 -2.03 14.20 5.86
C VAL A 505 -2.05 14.52 4.39
N SER A 506 -2.22 15.77 4.05
CA SER A 506 -2.34 16.27 2.68
C SER A 506 -1.28 17.31 2.34
N ASN A 507 -1.30 17.80 1.11
CA ASN A 507 -0.29 18.69 0.53
C ASN A 507 1.08 17.97 0.37
N LEU A 508 1.03 16.68 0.02
CA LEU A 508 2.16 15.76 0.04
C LEU A 508 3.20 16.02 -1.06
N SER A 509 2.86 16.80 -2.10
CA SER A 509 3.82 17.24 -3.11
C SER A 509 4.81 18.29 -2.59
N LYS A 510 4.52 18.90 -1.43
CA LYS A 510 5.38 19.91 -0.79
C LYS A 510 6.30 19.29 0.26
N SER A 511 7.15 20.13 0.86
CA SER A 511 7.97 19.69 1.98
C SER A 511 7.13 19.31 3.20
N ALA A 512 7.63 18.40 4.04
CA ALA A 512 6.90 17.95 5.23
C ALA A 512 6.47 19.10 6.18
N ASP A 513 7.18 20.22 6.16
CA ASP A 513 6.84 21.40 6.93
C ASP A 513 5.52 22.06 6.48
N GLU A 514 5.16 21.89 5.20
CA GLU A 514 3.98 22.45 4.56
C GLU A 514 2.82 21.46 4.52
N TRP A 515 3.02 20.21 4.96
CA TRP A 515 1.96 19.22 5.02
C TRP A 515 0.88 19.63 6.02
N VAL A 516 -0.35 19.22 5.72
CA VAL A 516 -1.54 19.55 6.50
C VAL A 516 -2.10 18.29 7.13
N ALA A 517 -2.10 18.24 8.46
CA ALA A 517 -2.63 17.13 9.23
C ALA A 517 -4.10 17.34 9.61
N GLY A 518 -4.88 16.28 9.62
CA GLY A 518 -6.30 16.32 9.95
C GLY A 518 -6.94 14.94 9.95
N GLY A 519 -8.25 14.89 9.76
CA GLY A 519 -9.01 13.65 9.72
C GLY A 519 -10.19 13.73 8.77
N MET A 520 -10.52 12.60 8.20
CA MET A 520 -11.66 12.42 7.32
C MET A 520 -12.51 11.25 7.81
N PRO A 521 -13.85 11.37 7.89
CA PRO A 521 -14.70 10.22 8.20
C PRO A 521 -14.51 9.09 7.19
N ILE A 522 -14.32 7.86 7.68
CA ILE A 522 -14.10 6.70 6.80
C ILE A 522 -15.28 6.52 5.84
N THR A 523 -16.50 6.79 6.31
CA THR A 523 -17.72 6.66 5.52
C THR A 523 -17.74 7.52 4.25
N LYS A 524 -16.93 8.58 4.16
CA LYS A 524 -16.79 9.40 2.95
C LYS A 524 -16.27 8.60 1.75
N MET A 525 -15.45 7.58 1.98
CA MET A 525 -14.87 6.74 0.92
C MET A 525 -15.75 5.54 0.55
N MET A 526 -16.92 5.35 1.18
CA MET A 526 -17.68 4.11 1.10
C MET A 526 -18.75 4.13 0.01
N ASN A 527 -19.05 2.94 -0.50
CA ASN A 527 -20.19 2.60 -1.34
C ASN A 527 -20.69 1.19 -0.97
N ILE A 528 -21.75 0.75 -1.62
CA ILE A 528 -22.24 -0.63 -1.51
C ILE A 528 -21.73 -1.44 -2.71
N GLU A 529 -21.14 -2.59 -2.45
CA GLU A 529 -20.81 -3.58 -3.47
C GLU A 529 -21.48 -4.92 -3.17
N ARG A 530 -21.90 -5.61 -4.24
CA ARG A 530 -22.41 -6.97 -4.10
C ARG A 530 -21.24 -7.95 -3.98
N ARG A 531 -21.06 -8.50 -2.76
CA ARG A 531 -20.02 -9.50 -2.46
C ARG A 531 -20.67 -10.76 -1.90
N HIS A 532 -20.36 -11.93 -2.46
CA HIS A 532 -20.92 -13.22 -2.04
C HIS A 532 -22.46 -13.26 -2.02
N GLY A 533 -23.10 -12.56 -2.97
CA GLY A 533 -24.55 -12.51 -3.06
C GLY A 533 -25.24 -11.51 -2.12
N GLU A 534 -24.51 -10.82 -1.26
CA GLU A 534 -24.98 -9.81 -0.31
C GLU A 534 -24.47 -8.41 -0.66
N ASP A 535 -25.26 -7.39 -0.35
CA ASP A 535 -24.87 -5.99 -0.45
C ASP A 535 -24.01 -5.64 0.78
N LYS A 536 -22.72 -5.32 0.59
CA LYS A 536 -21.79 -4.99 1.69
C LYS A 536 -21.22 -3.58 1.53
N PRO A 537 -21.10 -2.82 2.63
CA PRO A 537 -20.39 -1.56 2.62
C PRO A 537 -18.89 -1.81 2.43
N VAL A 538 -18.27 -1.08 1.53
CA VAL A 538 -16.85 -1.18 1.23
C VAL A 538 -16.26 0.20 0.94
N ILE A 539 -14.98 0.39 1.19
CA ILE A 539 -14.25 1.55 0.67
C ILE A 539 -14.05 1.34 -0.83
N ARG A 540 -14.47 2.35 -1.60
CA ARG A 540 -14.32 2.35 -3.06
C ARG A 540 -12.84 2.46 -3.43
N LYS A 541 -12.37 1.56 -4.29
CA LYS A 541 -11.02 1.60 -4.83
C LYS A 541 -10.90 2.68 -5.90
N ALA A 542 -9.79 3.41 -5.85
CA ALA A 542 -9.43 4.36 -6.90
C ALA A 542 -8.77 3.62 -8.06
N LEU A 543 -9.29 3.80 -9.24
CA LEU A 543 -8.69 3.32 -10.50
C LEU A 543 -7.80 4.40 -11.11
N VAL A 544 -6.94 4.03 -12.06
CA VAL A 544 -6.23 5.01 -12.87
C VAL A 544 -7.24 5.79 -13.72
N GLU A 545 -7.28 7.11 -13.53
CA GLU A 545 -8.13 7.99 -14.31
C GLU A 545 -7.51 8.21 -15.70
N LEU A 546 -8.21 7.75 -16.75
CA LEU A 546 -7.71 7.84 -18.13
C LEU A 546 -7.76 9.27 -18.71
N ASP A 547 -8.50 10.16 -18.07
CA ASP A 547 -8.51 11.60 -18.33
C ASP A 547 -7.62 12.40 -17.36
N GLY A 548 -7.06 11.72 -16.34
CA GLY A 548 -6.17 12.29 -15.36
C GLY A 548 -4.79 12.68 -15.92
N LYS A 549 -4.17 13.71 -15.35
CA LYS A 549 -2.88 14.24 -15.82
C LYS A 549 -1.76 13.19 -15.92
N PRO A 550 -1.57 12.24 -14.95
CA PRO A 550 -0.53 11.23 -15.07
C PRO A 550 -0.70 10.32 -16.28
N PHE A 551 -1.93 9.82 -16.52
CA PHE A 551 -2.19 8.98 -17.67
C PHE A 551 -2.06 9.77 -18.99
N LYS A 552 -2.56 10.99 -19.07
CA LYS A 552 -2.44 11.85 -20.26
C LYS A 552 -0.97 12.15 -20.59
N PHE A 553 -0.13 12.34 -19.59
CA PHE A 553 1.32 12.48 -19.83
C PHE A 553 1.90 11.19 -20.43
N PHE A 554 1.58 10.03 -19.84
CA PHE A 554 1.99 8.73 -20.38
C PHE A 554 1.48 8.53 -21.81
N GLU A 555 0.20 8.76 -22.08
CA GLU A 555 -0.45 8.62 -23.38
C GLU A 555 0.24 9.47 -24.47
N ALA A 556 0.61 10.70 -24.14
CA ALA A 556 1.26 11.61 -25.07
C ALA A 556 2.69 11.18 -25.45
N HIS A 557 3.37 10.40 -24.62
CA HIS A 557 4.78 10.03 -24.83
C HIS A 557 4.99 8.57 -25.24
N ARG A 558 4.06 7.67 -24.90
CA ARG A 558 4.24 6.22 -25.04
C ARG A 558 4.52 5.75 -26.46
N GLU A 559 4.02 6.45 -27.48
CA GLU A 559 4.29 6.10 -28.88
C GLU A 559 5.75 6.30 -29.24
N GLN A 560 6.37 7.36 -28.76
CA GLN A 560 7.80 7.59 -28.89
C GLN A 560 8.59 6.52 -28.10
N TRP A 561 8.21 6.27 -26.85
CA TRP A 561 8.87 5.26 -26.01
C TRP A 561 8.81 3.86 -26.64
N ALA A 562 7.69 3.51 -27.28
CA ALA A 562 7.51 2.23 -27.96
C ALA A 562 8.52 2.01 -29.11
N LYS A 563 8.89 3.07 -29.82
CA LYS A 563 9.70 3.01 -31.04
C LYS A 563 11.17 3.37 -30.83
N GLU A 564 11.49 4.05 -29.72
CA GLU A 564 12.81 4.58 -29.40
C GLU A 564 13.32 4.07 -28.06
N THR A 565 14.57 4.33 -27.76
CA THR A 565 15.16 4.02 -26.46
C THR A 565 15.20 5.30 -25.62
N CYS A 566 14.11 5.55 -24.89
CA CYS A 566 13.89 6.75 -24.08
C CYS A 566 14.16 6.50 -22.58
N TYR A 567 14.76 5.38 -22.22
CA TYR A 567 14.92 4.91 -20.85
C TYR A 567 15.50 5.95 -19.91
N THR A 568 14.92 6.03 -18.73
CA THR A 568 15.47 6.78 -17.59
C THR A 568 15.88 5.82 -16.47
N TYR A 569 16.88 6.20 -15.71
CA TYR A 569 17.50 5.34 -14.70
C TYR A 569 17.43 6.03 -13.34
N PRO A 570 16.37 5.80 -12.55
CA PRO A 570 16.15 6.53 -11.30
C PRO A 570 17.27 6.33 -10.26
N GLY A 571 17.94 5.17 -10.31
CA GLY A 571 18.94 4.81 -9.31
C GLY A 571 18.32 4.31 -8.01
N ALA A 572 19.17 4.09 -7.00
CA ALA A 572 18.77 3.53 -5.72
C ALA A 572 17.96 4.50 -4.88
N ILE A 573 17.02 3.97 -4.08
CA ILE A 573 16.35 4.73 -3.02
C ILE A 573 17.39 5.23 -2.03
N GLN A 574 17.37 6.54 -1.76
CA GLN A 574 18.27 7.18 -0.82
C GLN A 574 17.54 7.59 0.45
N TYR A 575 18.22 7.45 1.59
CA TYR A 575 17.71 7.88 2.89
C TYR A 575 18.31 9.22 3.34
N TYR A 576 19.44 9.61 2.74
CA TYR A 576 20.13 10.85 3.01
C TYR A 576 20.56 11.48 1.69
N GLY A 577 20.54 12.79 1.63
CA GLY A 577 20.98 13.54 0.47
C GLY A 577 20.28 14.88 0.38
N PRO A 578 20.45 15.58 -0.73
CA PRO A 578 19.71 16.81 -1.00
C PRO A 578 18.20 16.55 -1.00
N ALA A 579 17.44 17.42 -0.34
CA ALA A 579 15.98 17.27 -0.23
C ALA A 579 15.31 17.17 -1.61
N GLU A 580 15.84 17.86 -2.60
CA GLU A 580 15.36 17.85 -3.98
C GLU A 580 15.45 16.48 -4.66
N VAL A 581 16.20 15.55 -4.09
CA VAL A 581 16.40 14.19 -4.61
C VAL A 581 15.75 13.14 -3.71
N CYS A 582 15.88 13.31 -2.40
CA CYS A 582 15.51 12.29 -1.42
C CYS A 582 14.09 12.43 -0.86
N ASP A 583 13.55 13.66 -0.88
CA ASP A 583 12.27 13.99 -0.24
C ASP A 583 11.13 14.17 -1.27
N LEU A 584 11.38 13.90 -2.55
CA LEU A 584 10.34 13.99 -3.59
C LEU A 584 9.25 12.94 -3.37
N THR A 585 8.04 13.34 -3.68
CA THR A 585 6.89 12.43 -3.70
C THR A 585 6.80 11.64 -5.02
N THR A 586 5.74 10.85 -5.19
CA THR A 586 5.50 10.10 -6.42
C THR A 586 5.33 11.03 -7.63
N ARG A 587 5.79 10.58 -8.80
CA ARG A 587 5.64 11.33 -10.05
C ARG A 587 4.16 11.55 -10.41
N THR A 588 3.32 10.57 -10.12
CA THR A 588 1.87 10.69 -10.32
C THR A 588 1.31 11.83 -9.48
N LEU A 589 1.65 11.89 -8.20
CA LEU A 589 1.18 12.96 -7.32
C LEU A 589 1.71 14.33 -7.77
N ALA A 590 2.97 14.43 -8.13
CA ALA A 590 3.55 15.65 -8.67
C ALA A 590 2.80 16.12 -9.93
N LEU A 591 2.55 15.24 -10.89
CA LEU A 591 1.78 15.54 -12.10
C LEU A 591 0.33 15.92 -11.81
N GLU A 592 -0.33 15.24 -10.88
CA GLU A 592 -1.69 15.60 -10.45
C GLU A 592 -1.75 17.02 -9.87
N LYS A 593 -0.73 17.42 -9.15
CA LYS A 593 -0.61 18.78 -8.60
C LYS A 593 -0.13 19.81 -9.64
N GLY A 594 0.29 19.38 -10.83
CA GLY A 594 0.73 20.26 -11.92
C GLY A 594 2.20 20.69 -11.83
N GLU A 595 3.03 19.86 -11.19
CA GLU A 595 4.47 20.04 -10.98
C GLU A 595 5.35 19.23 -11.95
#